data_9c04399f57ebf8e1231d40d7f1c406f3
#
_entry.id   9c04399f57ebf8e1231d40d7f1c406f3
#
_cell.length_a   1.000
_cell.length_b   1.000
_cell.length_c   1.000
_cell.angle_alpha   90.00
_cell.angle_beta   90.00
_cell.angle_gamma   90.00
#
_symmetry.space_group_name_H-M   'P 1'
#
loop_
_entity.id
_entity.type
_entity.pdbx_description
1 polymer ?
#
loop_
_entity_poly.entity_id
_entity_poly.type
_entity_poly.pdbx_seq_one_letter_code
_entity_poly.pdbx_strand_id
1 'polypeptide(L)'
;AVDAVHYPKYPNCIGSGAGRCAWTSCGDDIGFIKHVIDDLKEKYLINKLYVVGMSNGGKMAHALACIYPDLIDGVINVVGSPQLGLGCKPKGPINYIIYSGLKDNIVPPFDVVSFDGYYYTPMTTIVNKWKDEFGCKSKKIIKHNTPDNIEENIYLDCYKDVKIISLLNLNEGHSWPGSEDSNAGYCRSNDQKEISIDDCVIKTNIWGNDFLLERLFL
;
A
#
# COMPACT_ATOMS: atom_id res chain seq x y z
N ALA A 1 6.00 3.28 -9.85
CA ALA A 1 7.15 2.42 -9.59
C ALA A 1 7.78 2.76 -8.25
N VAL A 2 8.29 1.76 -7.54
CA VAL A 2 9.01 2.03 -6.29
C VAL A 2 10.33 2.68 -6.63
N ASP A 3 10.60 3.78 -5.99
CA ASP A 3 11.77 4.56 -6.26
C ASP A 3 13.06 3.88 -5.77
N ALA A 4 13.92 3.52 -6.70
CA ALA A 4 15.23 2.97 -6.39
C ALA A 4 16.19 4.01 -5.79
N VAL A 5 15.96 5.28 -6.01
CA VAL A 5 16.82 6.36 -5.49
C VAL A 5 16.77 6.42 -3.97
N HIS A 6 15.62 6.11 -3.37
CA HIS A 6 15.51 6.05 -1.92
C HIS A 6 16.06 4.78 -1.28
N TYR A 7 16.47 3.83 -2.11
CA TYR A 7 17.09 2.60 -1.66
C TYR A 7 18.46 2.44 -2.29
N PRO A 8 19.49 3.12 -1.78
CA PRO A 8 20.84 3.11 -2.36
C PRO A 8 21.48 1.71 -2.39
N LYS A 9 20.80 0.72 -1.81
CA LYS A 9 21.18 -0.70 -1.91
C LYS A 9 20.67 -1.40 -3.18
N TYR A 10 19.94 -0.70 -4.04
CA TYR A 10 19.62 -1.15 -5.39
C TYR A 10 20.65 -0.56 -6.38
N PRO A 11 21.89 -1.07 -6.39
CA PRO A 11 22.99 -0.37 -7.06
C PRO A 11 22.95 -0.46 -8.57
N ASN A 12 22.01 -1.18 -9.19
CA ASN A 12 22.06 -1.50 -10.60
C ASN A 12 20.75 -1.24 -11.32
N CYS A 13 20.17 -0.07 -11.14
CA CYS A 13 19.14 0.44 -12.04
C CYS A 13 19.71 0.86 -13.41
N ILE A 14 20.85 0.32 -13.80
CA ILE A 14 21.46 0.59 -15.08
C ILE A 14 21.01 -0.51 -16.04
N GLY A 15 20.13 -0.12 -16.95
CA GLY A 15 19.73 -0.96 -18.06
C GLY A 15 18.34 -1.58 -17.96
N SER A 16 17.66 -1.52 -19.07
CA SER A 16 16.37 -2.16 -19.36
C SER A 16 16.53 -3.66 -19.42
N GLY A 17 16.65 -4.31 -18.34
CA GLY A 17 16.73 -5.76 -18.34
C GLY A 17 15.86 -6.35 -17.26
N ALA A 18 15.33 -7.52 -17.50
CA ALA A 18 14.79 -8.38 -16.48
C ALA A 18 15.78 -8.41 -15.33
N GLY A 19 15.43 -7.83 -14.20
CA GLY A 19 16.31 -7.72 -13.07
C GLY A 19 15.78 -6.77 -12.03
N ARG A 20 16.68 -6.34 -11.19
CA ARG A 20 16.38 -5.58 -9.97
C ARG A 20 15.68 -4.24 -10.18
N CYS A 21 15.71 -3.69 -11.39
CA CYS A 21 15.01 -2.47 -11.76
C CYS A 21 13.64 -2.70 -12.40
N ALA A 22 13.16 -3.95 -12.50
CA ALA A 22 11.85 -4.23 -13.08
C ALA A 22 10.70 -3.54 -12.34
N TRP A 23 10.91 -3.22 -11.06
CA TRP A 23 9.93 -2.63 -10.15
C TRP A 23 10.17 -1.15 -9.88
N THR A 24 11.11 -0.51 -10.55
CA THR A 24 11.47 0.89 -10.30
C THR A 24 11.71 1.63 -11.60
N SER A 25 11.39 2.92 -11.60
CA SER A 25 11.68 3.82 -12.72
C SER A 25 13.16 4.23 -12.78
N CYS A 26 13.91 4.01 -11.70
CA CYS A 26 15.24 4.58 -11.46
C CYS A 26 15.25 6.13 -11.45
N GLY A 27 14.07 6.75 -11.37
CA GLY A 27 13.87 8.18 -11.18
C GLY A 27 13.53 8.52 -9.72
N ASP A 28 13.49 9.80 -9.42
CA ASP A 28 13.01 10.29 -8.12
C ASP A 28 11.48 10.39 -8.11
N ASP A 29 10.81 9.23 -8.12
CA ASP A 29 9.34 9.15 -8.11
C ASP A 29 8.75 9.78 -6.84
N ILE A 30 9.43 9.66 -5.70
CA ILE A 30 8.96 10.23 -4.43
C ILE A 30 9.08 11.75 -4.46
N GLY A 31 10.18 12.28 -4.96
CA GLY A 31 10.35 13.72 -5.17
C GLY A 31 9.32 14.26 -6.15
N PHE A 32 9.01 13.52 -7.22
CA PHE A 32 7.95 13.88 -8.15
C PHE A 32 6.58 13.95 -7.46
N ILE A 33 6.20 12.94 -6.69
CA ILE A 33 4.92 12.95 -5.97
C ILE A 33 4.87 14.09 -4.95
N LYS A 34 5.98 14.35 -4.23
CA LYS A 34 6.07 15.50 -3.34
C LYS A 34 5.80 16.81 -4.09
N HIS A 35 6.41 16.98 -5.24
CA HIS A 35 6.23 18.18 -6.06
C HIS A 35 4.76 18.34 -6.51
N VAL A 36 4.11 17.26 -6.93
CA VAL A 36 2.67 17.28 -7.26
C VAL A 36 1.82 17.68 -6.04
N ILE A 37 2.16 17.19 -4.84
CA ILE A 37 1.45 17.55 -3.60
C ILE A 37 1.64 19.05 -3.30
N ASP A 38 2.85 19.56 -3.43
CA ASP A 38 3.16 20.97 -3.19
C ASP A 38 2.36 21.86 -4.16
N ASP A 39 2.36 21.53 -5.45
CA ASP A 39 1.60 22.23 -6.50
C ASP A 39 0.08 22.24 -6.21
N LEU A 40 -0.47 21.14 -5.74
CA LEU A 40 -1.89 21.04 -5.38
C LEU A 40 -2.21 21.89 -4.16
N LYS A 41 -1.34 21.90 -3.15
CA LYS A 41 -1.51 22.71 -1.94
C LYS A 41 -1.41 24.22 -2.22
N GLU A 42 -0.63 24.62 -3.23
CA GLU A 42 -0.58 26.02 -3.70
C GLU A 42 -1.87 26.45 -4.43
N LYS A 43 -2.49 25.52 -5.17
CA LYS A 43 -3.66 25.82 -6.01
C LYS A 43 -5.00 25.66 -5.29
N TYR A 44 -5.05 24.80 -4.28
CA TYR A 44 -6.29 24.40 -3.63
C TYR A 44 -6.16 24.45 -2.11
N LEU A 45 -7.25 24.81 -1.44
CA LEU A 45 -7.36 24.70 0.01
C LEU A 45 -7.58 23.23 0.39
N ILE A 46 -6.49 22.53 0.71
CA ILE A 46 -6.51 21.13 1.09
C ILE A 46 -6.40 21.00 2.60
N ASN A 47 -7.45 20.50 3.25
CA ASN A 47 -7.48 20.28 4.70
C ASN A 47 -6.86 18.94 5.09
N LYS A 48 -7.08 17.92 4.28
CA LYS A 48 -6.62 16.54 4.52
C LYS A 48 -6.13 15.91 3.23
N LEU A 49 -5.02 15.19 3.31
CA LEU A 49 -4.41 14.50 2.19
C LEU A 49 -4.08 13.06 2.57
N TYR A 50 -4.63 12.12 1.83
CA TYR A 50 -4.37 10.71 2.02
C TYR A 50 -3.76 10.10 0.76
N VAL A 51 -2.90 9.11 0.94
CA VAL A 51 -2.28 8.38 -0.17
C VAL A 51 -2.72 6.93 -0.11
N VAL A 52 -3.25 6.45 -1.22
CA VAL A 52 -3.66 5.06 -1.38
C VAL A 52 -2.91 4.46 -2.55
N GLY A 53 -2.35 3.27 -2.36
CA GLY A 53 -1.63 2.60 -3.43
C GLY A 53 -1.74 1.08 -3.33
N MET A 54 -1.82 0.43 -4.49
CA MET A 54 -1.85 -1.02 -4.60
C MET A 54 -0.53 -1.57 -5.14
N SER A 55 -0.10 -2.71 -4.64
CA SER A 55 1.09 -3.43 -5.13
C SER A 55 2.32 -2.52 -5.11
N ASN A 56 2.91 -2.23 -6.26
CA ASN A 56 4.02 -1.29 -6.38
C ASN A 56 3.64 0.13 -5.90
N GLY A 57 2.39 0.57 -6.17
CA GLY A 57 1.84 1.81 -5.60
C GLY A 57 1.71 1.77 -4.07
N GLY A 58 1.41 0.61 -3.49
CA GLY A 58 1.40 0.39 -2.04
C GLY A 58 2.78 0.53 -1.42
N LYS A 59 3.82 0.03 -2.09
CA LYS A 59 5.22 0.26 -1.68
C LYS A 59 5.58 1.74 -1.73
N MET A 60 5.11 2.45 -2.74
CA MET A 60 5.29 3.90 -2.86
C MET A 60 4.58 4.65 -1.75
N ALA A 61 3.33 4.30 -1.43
CA ALA A 61 2.59 4.87 -0.32
C ALA A 61 3.32 4.65 1.02
N HIS A 62 3.86 3.45 1.23
CA HIS A 62 4.69 3.13 2.40
C HIS A 62 5.94 4.00 2.46
N ALA A 63 6.64 4.18 1.35
CA ALA A 63 7.85 4.99 1.30
C ALA A 63 7.54 6.48 1.57
N LEU A 64 6.46 7.02 1.01
CA LEU A 64 6.00 8.39 1.30
C LEU A 64 5.69 8.59 2.78
N ALA A 65 4.97 7.63 3.40
CA ALA A 65 4.66 7.68 4.83
C ALA A 65 5.92 7.70 5.71
N CYS A 66 6.99 7.03 5.27
CA CYS A 66 8.25 7.03 6.01
C CYS A 66 9.04 8.33 5.85
N ILE A 67 9.07 8.89 4.65
CA ILE A 67 9.99 9.97 4.28
C ILE A 67 9.36 11.34 4.53
N TYR A 68 8.08 11.48 4.21
CA TYR A 68 7.33 12.73 4.27
C TYR A 68 6.02 12.60 5.08
N PRO A 69 6.06 12.12 6.34
CA PRO A 69 4.85 11.97 7.14
C PRO A 69 4.12 13.29 7.41
N ASP A 70 4.85 14.41 7.38
CA ASP A 70 4.27 15.74 7.61
C ASP A 70 3.50 16.30 6.38
N LEU A 71 3.65 15.69 5.22
CA LEU A 71 2.96 16.14 3.99
C LEU A 71 1.56 15.55 3.84
N ILE A 72 1.29 14.42 4.49
CA ILE A 72 0.09 13.60 4.31
C ILE A 72 -0.48 13.21 5.67
N ASP A 73 -1.79 13.04 5.76
CA ASP A 73 -2.50 12.70 7.00
C ASP A 73 -2.59 11.18 7.24
N GLY A 74 -2.41 10.38 6.22
CA GLY A 74 -2.40 8.94 6.35
C GLY A 74 -2.22 8.22 5.02
N VAL A 75 -1.94 6.93 5.11
CA VAL A 75 -1.75 6.06 3.95
C VAL A 75 -2.54 4.77 4.06
N ILE A 76 -2.95 4.26 2.90
CA ILE A 76 -3.43 2.89 2.75
C ILE A 76 -2.49 2.16 1.78
N ASN A 77 -1.81 1.18 2.30
CA ASN A 77 -0.95 0.28 1.55
C ASN A 77 -1.72 -1.02 1.25
N VAL A 78 -2.12 -1.20 0.01
CA VAL A 78 -2.85 -2.38 -0.45
C VAL A 78 -1.87 -3.34 -1.13
N VAL A 79 -1.69 -4.53 -0.56
CA VAL A 79 -0.82 -5.64 -1.04
C VAL A 79 0.57 -5.18 -1.50
N GLY A 80 1.14 -4.18 -0.82
CA GLY A 80 2.36 -3.48 -1.22
C GLY A 80 3.50 -3.56 -0.21
N SER A 81 3.72 -4.70 0.45
CA SER A 81 4.87 -4.86 1.34
C SER A 81 6.19 -4.61 0.61
N PRO A 82 7.10 -3.79 1.17
CA PRO A 82 8.43 -3.59 0.57
C PRO A 82 9.25 -4.88 0.60
N GLN A 83 10.18 -5.01 -0.34
CA GLN A 83 11.13 -6.11 -0.33
C GLN A 83 11.89 -6.17 1.00
N LEU A 84 12.29 -7.36 1.39
CA LEU A 84 12.98 -7.60 2.66
C LEU A 84 14.24 -6.73 2.77
N GLY A 85 14.35 -6.02 3.87
CA GLY A 85 15.44 -5.08 4.13
C GLY A 85 15.26 -3.68 3.54
N LEU A 86 14.21 -3.44 2.76
CA LEU A 86 13.87 -2.12 2.21
C LEU A 86 12.73 -1.43 2.97
N GLY A 87 12.19 -2.06 3.99
CA GLY A 87 11.23 -1.43 4.90
C GLY A 87 11.87 -0.26 5.65
N CYS A 88 11.15 0.83 5.74
CA CYS A 88 11.61 2.04 6.40
C CYS A 88 10.97 2.22 7.78
N LYS A 89 11.52 3.16 8.54
CA LYS A 89 10.99 3.65 9.80
C LYS A 89 10.40 5.04 9.54
N PRO A 90 9.17 5.32 9.96
CA PRO A 90 8.59 6.63 9.75
C PRO A 90 9.37 7.71 10.51
N LYS A 91 9.55 8.87 9.89
CA LYS A 91 10.22 10.02 10.50
C LYS A 91 9.33 10.83 11.44
N GLY A 92 8.04 10.59 11.41
CA GLY A 92 7.03 11.29 12.21
C GLY A 92 5.71 10.52 12.29
N PRO A 93 4.78 10.99 13.13
CA PRO A 93 3.49 10.34 13.35
C PRO A 93 2.61 10.44 12.11
N ILE A 94 2.04 9.30 11.71
CA ILE A 94 1.16 9.20 10.55
C ILE A 94 0.22 8.00 10.70
N ASN A 95 -1.03 8.14 10.30
CA ASN A 95 -1.97 7.02 10.24
C ASN A 95 -1.56 6.04 9.13
N TYR A 96 -1.48 4.77 9.48
CA TYR A 96 -1.01 3.75 8.57
C TYR A 96 -1.95 2.54 8.53
N ILE A 97 -2.47 2.27 7.35
CA ILE A 97 -3.34 1.14 7.08
C ILE A 97 -2.62 0.22 6.08
N ILE A 98 -2.53 -1.06 6.40
CA ILE A 98 -2.00 -2.07 5.49
C ILE A 98 -3.03 -3.18 5.28
N TYR A 99 -3.32 -3.45 4.01
CA TYR A 99 -4.17 -4.55 3.58
C TYR A 99 -3.34 -5.60 2.85
N SER A 100 -3.57 -6.86 3.16
CA SER A 100 -2.90 -8.00 2.51
C SER A 100 -3.86 -9.16 2.34
N GLY A 101 -3.71 -9.92 1.26
CA GLY A 101 -4.42 -11.18 1.06
C GLY A 101 -3.62 -12.35 1.64
N LEU A 102 -4.28 -13.27 2.33
CA LEU A 102 -3.65 -14.46 2.90
C LEU A 102 -3.05 -15.37 1.83
N LYS A 103 -3.67 -15.41 0.65
CA LYS A 103 -3.27 -16.25 -0.50
C LYS A 103 -2.39 -15.50 -1.50
N ASP A 104 -1.91 -14.29 -1.14
CA ASP A 104 -1.03 -13.51 -2.01
C ASP A 104 0.32 -14.21 -2.18
N ASN A 105 0.60 -14.70 -3.39
CA ASN A 105 1.87 -15.32 -3.75
C ASN A 105 2.79 -14.38 -4.54
N ILE A 106 2.33 -13.17 -4.86
CA ILE A 106 3.09 -12.12 -5.56
C ILE A 106 3.81 -11.23 -4.54
N VAL A 107 3.07 -10.76 -3.52
CA VAL A 107 3.61 -10.02 -2.38
C VAL A 107 3.11 -10.66 -1.08
N PRO A 108 3.66 -11.82 -0.71
CA PRO A 108 3.18 -12.58 0.44
C PRO A 108 3.19 -11.76 1.74
N PRO A 109 2.14 -11.85 2.57
CA PRO A 109 2.09 -11.14 3.85
C PRO A 109 2.97 -11.78 4.94
N PHE A 110 3.58 -12.94 4.65
CA PHE A 110 4.38 -13.73 5.57
C PHE A 110 5.82 -13.86 5.08
N ASP A 111 6.66 -14.47 5.93
CA ASP A 111 8.07 -14.78 5.61
C ASP A 111 8.17 -16.01 4.71
N VAL A 112 7.74 -15.86 3.47
CA VAL A 112 7.84 -16.86 2.41
C VAL A 112 8.33 -16.23 1.13
N VAL A 113 8.98 -17.02 0.28
CA VAL A 113 9.40 -16.57 -1.04
C VAL A 113 8.17 -16.35 -1.94
N SER A 114 8.15 -15.26 -2.68
CA SER A 114 7.10 -14.97 -3.65
C SER A 114 7.23 -15.83 -4.91
N PHE A 115 6.19 -15.83 -5.72
CA PHE A 115 6.16 -16.54 -7.00
C PHE A 115 7.35 -16.17 -7.93
N ASP A 116 7.80 -14.92 -7.89
CA ASP A 116 8.89 -14.40 -8.71
C ASP A 116 10.26 -14.47 -8.02
N GLY A 117 10.37 -15.17 -6.88
CA GLY A 117 11.61 -15.42 -6.17
C GLY A 117 12.08 -14.31 -5.24
N TYR A 118 11.25 -13.30 -4.96
CA TYR A 118 11.58 -12.23 -4.02
C TYR A 118 11.09 -12.53 -2.60
N TYR A 119 11.78 -11.95 -1.63
CA TYR A 119 11.33 -11.87 -0.25
C TYR A 119 10.80 -10.48 0.04
N TYR A 120 9.63 -10.42 0.63
CA TYR A 120 9.00 -9.18 1.08
C TYR A 120 9.01 -9.10 2.60
N THR A 121 8.96 -7.88 3.12
CA THR A 121 8.85 -7.68 4.56
C THR A 121 7.47 -8.17 5.03
N PRO A 122 7.37 -9.13 5.95
CA PRO A 122 6.09 -9.60 6.45
C PRO A 122 5.22 -8.46 6.98
N MET A 123 3.91 -8.50 6.72
CA MET A 123 2.96 -7.50 7.21
C MET A 123 3.06 -7.29 8.71
N THR A 124 3.17 -8.39 9.47
CA THR A 124 3.33 -8.34 10.93
C THR A 124 4.60 -7.62 11.36
N THR A 125 5.69 -7.76 10.61
CA THR A 125 6.96 -7.06 10.88
C THR A 125 6.81 -5.55 10.68
N ILE A 126 6.14 -5.13 9.60
CA ILE A 126 5.85 -3.72 9.34
C ILE A 126 5.00 -3.14 10.48
N VAL A 127 3.87 -3.80 10.77
CA VAL A 127 2.94 -3.37 11.81
C VAL A 127 3.62 -3.28 13.18
N ASN A 128 4.42 -4.28 13.55
CA ASN A 128 5.14 -4.28 14.82
C ASN A 128 6.14 -3.11 14.92
N LYS A 129 6.92 -2.87 13.87
CA LYS A 129 7.84 -1.73 13.84
C LYS A 129 7.12 -0.39 14.03
N TRP A 130 5.98 -0.22 13.37
CA TRP A 130 5.24 1.04 13.41
C TRP A 130 4.53 1.24 14.75
N LYS A 131 3.85 0.19 15.28
CA LYS A 131 3.22 0.28 16.60
C LYS A 131 4.25 0.52 17.73
N ASP A 132 5.44 -0.09 17.63
CA ASP A 132 6.50 0.09 18.62
C ASP A 132 7.10 1.50 18.53
N GLU A 133 7.26 2.04 17.30
CA GLU A 133 7.73 3.42 17.08
C GLU A 133 6.79 4.45 17.70
N PHE A 134 5.50 4.24 17.56
CA PHE A 134 4.49 5.16 18.10
C PHE A 134 3.98 4.77 19.48
N GLY A 135 4.57 3.75 20.10
CA GLY A 135 4.26 3.35 21.47
C GLY A 135 2.79 2.99 21.70
N CYS A 136 2.16 2.31 20.73
CA CYS A 136 0.76 1.90 20.84
C CYS A 136 0.55 0.93 22.00
N LYS A 137 -0.44 1.19 22.86
CA LYS A 137 -0.63 0.46 24.13
C LYS A 137 -1.78 -0.53 24.11
N SER A 138 -2.73 -0.34 23.21
CA SER A 138 -3.91 -1.21 23.11
C SER A 138 -4.13 -1.74 21.71
N LYS A 139 -4.90 -2.82 21.59
CA LYS A 139 -5.25 -3.47 20.35
C LYS A 139 -6.69 -3.91 20.37
N LYS A 140 -7.43 -3.60 19.31
CA LYS A 140 -8.76 -4.13 19.03
C LYS A 140 -8.71 -5.07 17.84
N ILE A 141 -9.38 -6.22 17.92
CA ILE A 141 -9.50 -7.18 16.82
C ILE A 141 -10.94 -7.23 16.38
N ILE A 142 -11.20 -7.09 15.09
CA ILE A 142 -12.53 -7.19 14.49
C ILE A 142 -12.45 -8.24 13.38
N LYS A 143 -13.42 -9.13 13.36
CA LYS A 143 -13.61 -10.07 12.25
C LYS A 143 -14.80 -9.63 11.43
N HIS A 144 -14.57 -9.30 10.19
CA HIS A 144 -15.61 -8.91 9.26
C HIS A 144 -16.07 -10.15 8.48
N ASN A 145 -17.34 -10.50 8.65
CA ASN A 145 -18.01 -11.52 7.85
C ASN A 145 -18.43 -10.93 6.50
N THR A 146 -17.53 -10.21 5.85
CA THR A 146 -17.70 -9.82 4.47
C THR A 146 -17.53 -11.04 3.57
N PRO A 147 -17.90 -11.01 2.29
CA PRO A 147 -17.63 -12.12 1.38
C PRO A 147 -16.17 -12.59 1.44
N ASP A 148 -15.24 -11.69 1.76
CA ASP A 148 -13.81 -11.94 1.76
C ASP A 148 -13.24 -12.37 3.12
N ASN A 149 -14.03 -12.30 4.19
CA ASN A 149 -13.60 -12.73 5.52
C ASN A 149 -12.32 -12.03 6.02
N ILE A 150 -12.42 -10.74 6.36
CA ILE A 150 -11.28 -9.90 6.74
C ILE A 150 -11.08 -9.89 8.26
N GLU A 151 -9.84 -10.16 8.70
CA GLU A 151 -9.38 -9.91 10.05
C GLU A 151 -8.73 -8.53 10.14
N GLU A 152 -9.31 -7.65 10.94
CA GLU A 152 -8.83 -6.30 11.19
C GLU A 152 -8.21 -6.20 12.59
N ASN A 153 -6.97 -5.71 12.66
CA ASN A 153 -6.31 -5.38 13.91
C ASN A 153 -6.07 -3.87 13.95
N ILE A 154 -6.65 -3.20 14.95
CA ILE A 154 -6.50 -1.77 15.18
C ILE A 154 -5.64 -1.56 16.40
N TYR A 155 -4.51 -0.87 16.25
CA TYR A 155 -3.61 -0.49 17.34
C TYR A 155 -3.90 0.95 17.73
N LEU A 156 -4.12 1.17 19.02
CA LEU A 156 -4.64 2.39 19.59
C LEU A 156 -3.73 2.88 20.75
N ASP A 157 -4.09 4.03 21.28
CA ASP A 157 -3.33 4.70 22.36
C ASP A 157 -1.86 4.92 21.98
N CYS A 158 -1.66 5.25 20.73
CA CYS A 158 -0.36 5.56 20.15
C CYS A 158 0.00 7.05 20.35
N TYR A 159 1.28 7.38 20.22
CA TYR A 159 1.75 8.76 20.25
C TYR A 159 1.01 9.63 19.22
N LYS A 160 0.53 10.82 19.67
CA LYS A 160 -0.26 11.76 18.84
C LYS A 160 -1.50 11.16 18.19
N ASP A 161 -2.14 10.23 18.87
CA ASP A 161 -3.38 9.58 18.42
C ASP A 161 -3.28 8.90 17.05
N VAL A 162 -2.05 8.52 16.65
CA VAL A 162 -1.80 7.75 15.43
C VAL A 162 -2.54 6.43 15.50
N LYS A 163 -3.11 5.99 14.39
CA LYS A 163 -3.75 4.67 14.23
C LYS A 163 -2.94 3.82 13.28
N ILE A 164 -2.64 2.62 13.72
CA ILE A 164 -2.04 1.58 12.87
C ILE A 164 -3.09 0.49 12.69
N ILE A 165 -3.44 0.19 11.45
CA ILE A 165 -4.48 -0.80 11.15
C ILE A 165 -3.89 -1.84 10.19
N SER A 166 -4.05 -3.12 10.51
CA SER A 166 -3.77 -4.20 9.58
C SER A 166 -5.03 -4.97 9.23
N LEU A 167 -5.20 -5.23 7.95
CA LEU A 167 -6.33 -5.90 7.35
C LEU A 167 -5.82 -7.13 6.61
N LEU A 168 -6.14 -8.33 7.11
CA LEU A 168 -5.80 -9.58 6.46
C LEU A 168 -7.07 -10.21 5.87
N ASN A 169 -7.15 -10.24 4.55
CA ASN A 169 -8.22 -10.94 3.85
C ASN A 169 -7.88 -12.42 3.74
N LEU A 170 -8.69 -13.27 4.34
CA LEU A 170 -8.41 -14.71 4.46
C LEU A 170 -8.70 -15.48 3.17
N ASN A 171 -9.48 -14.89 2.26
CA ASN A 171 -9.94 -15.56 1.05
C ASN A 171 -9.21 -15.12 -0.22
N GLU A 172 -8.59 -13.93 -0.20
CA GLU A 172 -8.02 -13.30 -1.38
C GLU A 172 -6.49 -13.42 -1.46
N GLY A 173 -6.00 -13.15 -2.68
CA GLY A 173 -4.58 -13.07 -3.01
C GLY A 173 -4.13 -11.63 -3.24
N HIS A 174 -3.47 -11.40 -4.37
CA HIS A 174 -2.93 -10.10 -4.78
C HIS A 174 -4.01 -9.25 -5.44
N SER A 175 -5.03 -8.85 -4.67
CA SER A 175 -6.21 -8.17 -5.18
C SER A 175 -6.55 -6.92 -4.39
N TRP A 176 -7.29 -6.02 -5.03
CA TRP A 176 -7.98 -4.93 -4.34
C TRP A 176 -9.19 -5.49 -3.60
N PRO A 177 -9.49 -5.06 -2.35
CA PRO A 177 -10.61 -5.61 -1.61
C PRO A 177 -11.93 -5.41 -2.37
N GLY A 178 -12.71 -6.50 -2.48
CA GLY A 178 -13.96 -6.51 -3.23
C GLY A 178 -13.82 -6.65 -4.75
N SER A 179 -12.61 -6.86 -5.27
CA SER A 179 -12.43 -7.22 -6.68
C SER A 179 -12.52 -8.74 -6.85
N GLU A 180 -13.27 -9.18 -7.84
CA GLU A 180 -13.48 -10.61 -8.10
C GLU A 180 -12.26 -11.31 -8.73
N ASP A 181 -11.27 -10.54 -9.21
CA ASP A 181 -10.06 -11.05 -9.86
C ASP A 181 -8.86 -10.18 -9.55
N SER A 182 -7.71 -10.79 -9.37
CA SER A 182 -6.41 -10.11 -9.23
C SER A 182 -6.08 -9.20 -10.42
N ASN A 183 -6.73 -9.41 -11.56
CA ASN A 183 -6.63 -8.57 -12.76
C ASN A 183 -7.76 -7.55 -12.89
N ALA A 184 -8.72 -7.51 -11.99
CA ALA A 184 -9.92 -6.66 -12.09
C ALA A 184 -9.64 -5.15 -12.09
N GLY A 185 -8.44 -4.72 -11.75
CA GLY A 185 -8.02 -3.32 -11.88
C GLY A 185 -7.49 -2.91 -13.26
N TYR A 186 -7.45 -3.83 -14.21
CA TYR A 186 -6.90 -3.57 -15.53
C TYR A 186 -7.92 -3.82 -16.62
N CYS A 187 -8.51 -2.76 -17.14
CA CYS A 187 -9.24 -2.82 -18.40
C CYS A 187 -8.24 -3.03 -19.52
N ARG A 188 -7.79 -4.26 -19.72
CA ARG A 188 -6.99 -4.64 -20.88
C ARG A 188 -7.89 -5.09 -22.02
N SER A 189 -7.82 -4.40 -23.12
CA SER A 189 -8.19 -4.97 -24.40
C SER A 189 -7.12 -5.99 -24.79
N ASN A 190 -7.37 -7.26 -24.60
CA ASN A 190 -6.48 -8.31 -25.14
C ASN A 190 -6.51 -8.36 -26.67
N ASP A 191 -7.52 -7.77 -27.30
CA ASP A 191 -7.79 -7.88 -28.73
C ASP A 191 -7.82 -6.55 -29.48
N GLN A 192 -7.19 -5.50 -28.97
CA GLN A 192 -7.22 -4.15 -29.57
C GLN A 192 -8.65 -3.60 -29.81
N LYS A 193 -9.66 -4.16 -29.16
CA LYS A 193 -11.01 -3.57 -29.19
C LYS A 193 -11.08 -2.45 -28.16
N GLU A 194 -11.65 -1.33 -28.57
CA GLU A 194 -12.01 -0.26 -27.66
C GLU A 194 -12.98 -0.81 -26.62
N ILE A 195 -12.51 -0.90 -25.38
CA ILE A 195 -13.38 -1.19 -24.23
C ILE A 195 -13.91 0.16 -23.77
N SER A 196 -15.23 0.29 -23.67
CA SER A 196 -15.82 1.50 -23.11
C SER A 196 -15.43 1.65 -21.63
N ILE A 197 -15.27 2.90 -21.18
CA ILE A 197 -15.02 3.18 -19.75
C ILE A 197 -16.13 2.56 -18.88
N ASP A 198 -17.35 2.52 -19.39
CA ASP A 198 -18.51 1.96 -18.70
C ASP A 198 -18.38 0.44 -18.47
N ASP A 199 -17.82 -0.30 -19.44
CA ASP A 199 -17.54 -1.74 -19.27
C ASP A 199 -16.46 -2.01 -18.20
N CYS A 200 -15.56 -1.06 -17.98
CA CYS A 200 -14.55 -1.14 -16.94
C CYS A 200 -15.12 -0.88 -15.54
N VAL A 201 -16.04 0.06 -15.42
CA VAL A 201 -16.64 0.46 -14.14
C VAL A 201 -17.62 -0.60 -13.61
N ILE A 202 -18.32 -1.28 -14.49
CA ILE A 202 -19.36 -2.28 -14.12
C ILE A 202 -18.77 -3.52 -13.45
N LYS A 203 -17.49 -3.84 -13.68
CA LYS A 203 -16.84 -5.05 -13.15
C LYS A 203 -16.12 -4.86 -11.81
N THR A 204 -16.05 -3.65 -11.29
CA THR A 204 -15.41 -3.38 -10.01
C THR A 204 -16.44 -3.35 -8.90
N ASN A 205 -16.32 -4.25 -7.94
CA ASN A 205 -17.10 -4.21 -6.73
C ASN A 205 -16.59 -3.06 -5.85
N ILE A 206 -17.43 -2.03 -5.69
CA ILE A 206 -17.06 -0.73 -5.08
C ILE A 206 -16.92 -0.84 -3.55
N TRP A 207 -17.45 -1.90 -2.91
CA TRP A 207 -17.45 -2.01 -1.45
C TRP A 207 -16.05 -1.90 -0.81
N GLY A 208 -15.01 -2.37 -1.51
CA GLY A 208 -13.64 -2.31 -1.02
C GLY A 208 -13.10 -0.90 -0.89
N ASN A 209 -13.54 0.03 -1.75
CA ASN A 209 -13.17 1.43 -1.64
C ASN A 209 -13.74 2.04 -0.36
N ASP A 210 -15.04 1.90 -0.14
CA ASP A 210 -15.71 2.42 1.06
C ASP A 210 -15.12 1.77 2.32
N PHE A 211 -14.93 0.46 2.29
CA PHE A 211 -14.32 -0.30 3.38
C PHE A 211 -12.93 0.23 3.77
N LEU A 212 -12.07 0.55 2.81
CA LEU A 212 -10.74 1.09 3.09
C LEU A 212 -10.79 2.55 3.53
N LEU A 213 -11.59 3.38 2.84
CA LEU A 213 -11.67 4.81 3.11
C LEU A 213 -12.27 5.12 4.48
N GLU A 214 -13.29 4.38 4.92
CA GLU A 214 -13.86 4.54 6.26
C GLU A 214 -12.80 4.49 7.36
N ARG A 215 -11.75 3.70 7.19
CA ARG A 215 -10.67 3.54 8.18
C ARG A 215 -9.73 4.72 8.28
N LEU A 216 -9.72 5.60 7.28
CA LEU A 216 -8.97 6.85 7.35
C LEU A 216 -9.66 7.87 8.28
N PHE A 217 -10.98 7.71 8.49
CA PHE A 217 -11.79 8.63 9.28
C PHE A 217 -12.16 8.10 10.67
N LEU A 218 -11.83 6.84 10.97
CA LEU A 218 -11.96 6.27 12.32
C LEU A 218 -10.96 6.92 13.27
#